data_6431ba6d225f2958469c2ab25b55dfd8
#
_entry.id   6431ba6d225f2958469c2ab25b55dfd8
#
_cell.length_a   1.000
_cell.length_b   1.000
_cell.length_c   1.000
_cell.angle_alpha   90.00
_cell.angle_beta   90.00
_cell.angle_gamma   90.00
#
_symmetry.space_group_name_H-M   'P 1'
#
loop_
_entity.id
_entity.type
_entity.pdbx_description
1 polymer ?
#
loop_
_entity_poly.entity_id
_entity_poly.type
_entity_poly.pdbx_seq_one_letter_code
_entity_poly.pdbx_strand_id
1 'polypeptide(L)' 'MAKDPVCGMTVDEAKAPATATYEGKTYHFCAEACRKTFEKAPGKYAGR' A
#
# COMPACT_ATOMS: atom_id res chain seq x y z
N MET A 1 9.23 9.38 -0.11
CA MET A 1 8.01 9.02 -0.83
C MET A 1 7.86 7.51 -0.90
N ALA A 2 6.65 7.03 -0.94
CA ALA A 2 6.38 5.60 -0.95
C ALA A 2 5.73 5.18 -2.26
N LYS A 3 5.74 3.90 -2.53
CA LYS A 3 5.14 3.38 -3.74
C LYS A 3 3.96 2.48 -3.36
N ASP A 4 2.83 2.71 -4.03
CA ASP A 4 1.64 1.89 -3.86
C ASP A 4 1.92 0.50 -4.42
N PRO A 5 1.90 -0.56 -3.59
CA PRO A 5 2.22 -1.90 -4.10
C PRO A 5 1.12 -2.50 -4.98
N VAL A 6 -0.06 -1.92 -4.95
CA VAL A 6 -1.18 -2.43 -5.75
C VAL A 6 -1.17 -1.80 -7.14
N CYS A 7 -1.17 -0.48 -7.23
CA CYS A 7 -1.21 0.17 -8.53
C CYS A 7 0.16 0.63 -9.03
N GLY A 8 1.17 0.58 -8.18
CA GLY A 8 2.53 0.88 -8.59
C GLY A 8 2.85 2.36 -8.75
N MET A 9 1.96 3.22 -8.32
CA MET A 9 2.19 4.66 -8.43
C MET A 9 2.88 5.19 -7.19
N THR A 10 3.69 6.23 -7.36
CA THR A 10 4.35 6.88 -6.24
C THR A 10 3.35 7.73 -5.48
N VAL A 11 3.31 7.56 -4.15
CA VAL A 11 2.44 8.35 -3.29
C VAL A 11 3.28 9.06 -2.24
N ASP A 12 2.80 10.22 -1.81
CA ASP A 12 3.44 10.98 -0.74
C ASP A 12 3.01 10.36 0.59
N GLU A 13 3.98 9.92 1.39
CA GLU A 13 3.70 9.28 2.68
C GLU A 13 2.87 10.16 3.59
N ALA A 14 3.08 11.45 3.53
CA ALA A 14 2.36 12.38 4.38
C ALA A 14 0.93 12.63 3.90
N LYS A 15 0.65 12.34 2.63
CA LYS A 15 -0.64 12.63 2.03
C LYS A 15 -1.41 11.39 1.63
N ALA A 16 -0.83 10.21 1.81
CA ALA A 16 -1.49 8.97 1.41
C ALA A 16 -2.82 8.82 2.15
N PRO A 17 -3.93 8.66 1.43
CA PRO A 17 -5.25 8.55 2.06
C PRO A 17 -5.47 7.22 2.78
N ALA A 18 -4.66 6.21 2.47
CA ALA A 18 -4.79 4.91 3.11
C ALA A 18 -3.42 4.31 3.35
N THR A 19 -3.29 3.58 4.45
CA THR A 19 -2.04 2.91 4.79
C THR A 19 -2.36 1.54 5.35
N ALA A 20 -1.37 0.64 5.29
CA ALA A 20 -1.49 -0.68 5.89
C ALA A 20 -0.11 -1.13 6.34
N THR A 21 -0.06 -1.94 7.40
CA THR A 21 1.18 -2.49 7.90
C THR A 21 1.16 -4.00 7.71
N TYR A 22 2.24 -4.54 7.17
CA TYR A 22 2.35 -5.97 6.95
C TYR A 22 3.79 -6.41 7.22
N GLU A 23 3.96 -7.37 8.11
CA GLU A 23 5.25 -7.91 8.51
C GLU A 23 6.27 -6.82 8.87
N GLY A 24 5.81 -5.86 9.65
CA GLY A 24 6.67 -4.80 10.16
C GLY A 24 6.94 -3.67 9.18
N LYS A 25 6.35 -3.72 7.98
CA LYS A 25 6.52 -2.66 6.99
C LYS A 25 5.21 -1.92 6.78
N THR A 26 5.31 -0.60 6.67
CA THR A 26 4.14 0.23 6.42
C THR A 26 4.06 0.53 4.93
N TYR A 27 2.88 0.30 4.36
CA TYR A 27 2.63 0.55 2.95
C TYR A 27 1.62 1.68 2.80
N HIS A 28 1.83 2.52 1.81
CA HIS A 28 0.96 3.66 1.55
C HIS A 28 0.25 3.45 0.23
N PHE A 29 -1.00 3.87 0.16
CA PHE A 29 -1.84 3.62 -1.01
C PHE A 29 -2.43 4.91 -1.54
N CYS A 30 -2.61 4.96 -2.85
CA CYS A 30 -3.18 6.13 -3.49
C CYS A 30 -4.69 6.25 -3.26
N ALA A 31 -5.34 5.16 -2.88
CA ALA A 31 -6.76 5.15 -2.61
C ALA A 31 -7.13 4.02 -1.67
N GLU A 32 -8.27 4.17 -1.01
CA GLU A 32 -8.78 3.15 -0.10
C GLU A 32 -9.01 1.82 -0.81
N ALA A 33 -9.44 1.86 -2.06
CA ALA A 33 -9.68 0.65 -2.83
C ALA A 33 -8.40 -0.16 -2.98
N CYS A 34 -7.26 0.52 -3.17
CA CYS A 34 -5.98 -0.16 -3.27
C CYS A 34 -5.60 -0.82 -1.95
N ARG A 35 -5.88 -0.13 -0.83
CA ARG A 35 -5.61 -0.70 0.49
C ARG A 35 -6.43 -1.96 0.71
N LYS A 36 -7.69 -1.93 0.35
CA LYS A 36 -8.56 -3.11 0.51
C LYS A 36 -8.08 -4.27 -0.35
N THR A 37 -7.66 -3.98 -1.57
CA THR A 37 -7.12 -5.01 -2.45
C THR A 37 -5.86 -5.62 -1.85
N PHE A 38 -5.00 -4.79 -1.26
CA PHE A 38 -3.80 -5.26 -0.60
C PHE A 38 -4.15 -6.18 0.56
N GLU A 39 -5.14 -5.81 1.37
CA GLU A 39 -5.52 -6.59 2.54
C GLU A 39 -6.08 -7.96 2.17
N LYS A 40 -6.65 -8.09 0.98
CA LYS A 40 -7.17 -9.38 0.52
C LYS A 40 -6.06 -10.36 0.22
N ALA A 41 -4.92 -9.87 -0.24
CA ALA A 41 -3.80 -10.74 -0.59
C ALA A 41 -2.48 -10.02 -0.32
N PRO A 42 -2.18 -9.74 0.95
CA PRO A 42 -1.00 -8.93 1.28
C PRO A 42 0.30 -9.58 0.84
N GLY A 43 0.41 -10.89 0.95
CA GLY A 43 1.61 -11.59 0.52
C GLY A 43 1.87 -11.49 -0.98
N LYS A 44 0.82 -11.33 -1.76
CA LYS A 44 0.95 -11.22 -3.20
C LYS A 44 1.58 -9.89 -3.60
N TYR A 45 1.27 -8.83 -2.88
CA TYR A 45 1.76 -7.49 -3.19
C TYR A 45 3.00 -7.13 -2.38
N ALA A 46 3.03 -7.53 -1.12
CA ALA A 46 4.12 -7.17 -0.23
C ALA A 46 5.36 -8.05 -0.40
N GLY A 47 5.20 -9.23 -0.95
CA GLY A 47 6.31 -10.16 -1.11
C GLY A 47 7.27 -9.81 -2.24
N ARG A 48 7.17 -8.65 -2.80
CA ARG A 48 8.01 -8.23 -3.92
C ARG A 48 9.25 -7.51 -3.50
#